data_8750b24c2c726dbe838d4757a9092bc0
#
_entry.id   8750b24c2c726dbe838d4757a9092bc0
#
_cell.length_a   1.000
_cell.length_b   1.000
_cell.length_c   1.000
_cell.angle_alpha   90.00
_cell.angle_beta   90.00
_cell.angle_gamma   90.00
#
_symmetry.space_group_name_H-M   'P 1'
#
loop_
_entity.id
_entity.type
_entity.pdbx_description
1 polymer ?
#
loop_
_entity_poly.entity_id
_entity_poly.type
_entity_poly.pdbx_seq_one_letter_code
_entity_poly.pdbx_strand_id
1 'polypeptide(L)'
;MEYISITEFAAKFEVPERTVRSWCSTGRIPGAHLVGKTWNIPSEAMLPAKGKKPKESPLLSRLRQEKDNHIKGGIYHRTQIDLTYNSNHIEGSRLTHEQTRYIFETNTIGITDEAVKIDDIVETTNHFRCIDYIIDHAFDRPTEAMIKQLHLLLKSGTSDSQKSWFKVGDYKK
;
A
#
# COMPACT_ATOMS: atom_id res chain seq x y z
N MET A 1 -39.10 21.19 7.07
CA MET A 1 -37.65 20.91 6.90
C MET A 1 -37.30 21.18 5.47
N GLU A 2 -36.30 21.98 5.25
CA GLU A 2 -35.79 22.28 3.93
C GLU A 2 -34.73 21.23 3.54
N TYR A 3 -34.76 20.77 2.27
CA TYR A 3 -33.83 19.77 1.77
C TYR A 3 -33.02 20.32 0.63
N ILE A 4 -31.75 19.91 0.56
CA ILE A 4 -30.81 20.28 -0.51
C ILE A 4 -30.33 19.04 -1.23
N SER A 5 -29.86 19.23 -2.46
CA SER A 5 -29.30 18.16 -3.32
C SER A 5 -27.90 17.76 -2.89
N ILE A 6 -27.41 16.63 -3.44
CA ILE A 6 -25.99 16.22 -3.28
C ILE A 6 -25.05 17.31 -3.76
N THR A 7 -25.33 17.93 -4.90
CA THR A 7 -24.49 18.97 -5.50
C THR A 7 -24.38 20.19 -4.60
N GLU A 8 -25.51 20.65 -4.04
CA GLU A 8 -25.52 21.79 -3.10
C GLU A 8 -24.80 21.48 -1.80
N PHE A 9 -25.01 20.26 -1.24
CA PHE A 9 -24.29 19.84 -0.04
C PHE A 9 -22.79 19.70 -0.30
N ALA A 10 -22.40 19.16 -1.45
CA ALA A 10 -21.00 19.01 -1.86
C ALA A 10 -20.31 20.36 -2.00
N ALA A 11 -20.99 21.34 -2.63
CA ALA A 11 -20.51 22.71 -2.75
C ALA A 11 -20.40 23.44 -1.40
N LYS A 12 -21.42 23.29 -0.53
CA LYS A 12 -21.46 23.91 0.79
C LYS A 12 -20.27 23.53 1.68
N PHE A 13 -19.79 22.28 1.55
CA PHE A 13 -18.74 21.74 2.41
C PHE A 13 -17.43 21.43 1.65
N GLU A 14 -17.31 21.82 0.40
CA GLU A 14 -16.12 21.62 -0.46
C GLU A 14 -15.68 20.15 -0.53
N VAL A 15 -16.64 19.24 -0.64
CA VAL A 15 -16.39 17.79 -0.73
C VAL A 15 -16.88 17.22 -2.06
N PRO A 16 -16.23 16.18 -2.62
CA PRO A 16 -16.69 15.56 -3.87
C PRO A 16 -18.10 14.97 -3.73
N GLU A 17 -18.96 15.16 -4.73
CA GLU A 17 -20.33 14.58 -4.76
C GLU A 17 -20.35 13.08 -4.52
N ARG A 18 -19.35 12.35 -5.06
CA ARG A 18 -19.21 10.91 -4.84
C ARG A 18 -19.09 10.57 -3.36
N THR A 19 -18.40 11.39 -2.59
CA THR A 19 -18.24 11.22 -1.14
C THR A 19 -19.57 11.45 -0.42
N VAL A 20 -20.30 12.51 -0.78
CA VAL A 20 -21.63 12.79 -0.23
C VAL A 20 -22.61 11.66 -0.52
N ARG A 21 -22.62 11.15 -1.76
CA ARG A 21 -23.46 10.01 -2.16
C ARG A 21 -23.15 8.75 -1.34
N SER A 22 -21.88 8.48 -1.08
CA SER A 22 -21.47 7.39 -0.21
C SER A 22 -21.93 7.58 1.24
N TRP A 23 -21.88 8.79 1.76
CA TRP A 23 -22.37 9.08 3.12
C TRP A 23 -23.90 8.93 3.23
N CYS A 24 -24.65 9.34 2.23
CA CYS A 24 -26.10 9.13 2.18
C CYS A 24 -26.45 7.64 2.13
N SER A 25 -25.80 6.87 1.22
CA SER A 25 -26.09 5.44 1.07
C SER A 25 -25.69 4.59 2.27
N THR A 26 -24.72 5.06 3.07
CA THR A 26 -24.28 4.38 4.29
C THR A 26 -24.95 4.93 5.56
N GLY A 27 -25.95 5.83 5.44
CA GLY A 27 -26.68 6.40 6.57
C GLY A 27 -25.85 7.33 7.46
N ARG A 28 -24.72 7.83 6.97
CA ARG A 28 -23.82 8.70 7.75
C ARG A 28 -24.31 10.14 7.83
N ILE A 29 -25.26 10.55 6.97
CA ILE A 29 -25.95 11.83 7.06
C ILE A 29 -27.36 11.54 7.58
N PRO A 30 -27.67 11.87 8.85
CA PRO A 30 -29.00 11.65 9.42
C PRO A 30 -30.07 12.42 8.65
N GLY A 31 -31.21 11.77 8.38
CA GLY A 31 -32.32 12.37 7.68
C GLY A 31 -32.19 12.44 6.15
N ALA A 32 -31.02 12.06 5.60
CA ALA A 32 -30.89 11.92 4.15
C ALA A 32 -31.72 10.71 3.65
N HIS A 33 -32.53 10.92 2.60
CA HIS A 33 -33.37 9.89 2.01
C HIS A 33 -33.42 9.99 0.50
N LEU A 34 -33.69 8.87 -0.16
CA LEU A 34 -33.75 8.78 -1.62
C LEU A 34 -35.18 9.03 -2.09
N VAL A 35 -35.35 9.97 -3.02
CA VAL A 35 -36.62 10.21 -3.72
C VAL A 35 -36.38 9.96 -5.19
N GLY A 36 -36.95 8.87 -5.72
CA GLY A 36 -36.64 8.42 -7.07
C GLY A 36 -35.14 8.06 -7.22
N LYS A 37 -34.40 8.87 -7.99
CA LYS A 37 -32.95 8.70 -8.20
C LYS A 37 -32.10 9.77 -7.51
N THR A 38 -32.75 10.66 -6.77
CA THR A 38 -32.07 11.82 -6.14
C THR A 38 -32.07 11.72 -4.63
N TRP A 39 -30.95 11.98 -4.02
CA TRP A 39 -30.83 12.09 -2.56
C TRP A 39 -31.25 13.48 -2.11
N ASN A 40 -32.14 13.54 -1.13
CA ASN A 40 -32.53 14.73 -0.42
C ASN A 40 -31.86 14.74 0.94
N ILE A 41 -31.10 15.79 1.22
CA ILE A 41 -30.31 15.96 2.44
C ILE A 41 -30.89 17.15 3.22
N PRO A 42 -31.17 17.03 4.53
CA PRO A 42 -31.60 18.17 5.33
C PRO A 42 -30.61 19.33 5.21
N SER A 43 -31.11 20.56 4.96
CA SER A 43 -30.26 21.77 4.78
C SER A 43 -29.40 22.08 6.01
N GLU A 44 -29.85 21.66 7.19
CA GLU A 44 -29.16 21.76 8.48
C GLU A 44 -28.17 20.62 8.76
N ALA A 45 -28.10 19.59 7.89
CA ALA A 45 -27.18 18.47 8.07
C ALA A 45 -25.73 18.95 8.04
N MET A 46 -24.95 18.41 8.95
CA MET A 46 -23.52 18.70 9.09
C MET A 46 -22.67 17.58 8.46
N LEU A 47 -21.41 17.88 8.22
CA LEU A 47 -20.47 16.85 7.79
C LEU A 47 -20.47 15.68 8.78
N PRO A 48 -20.57 14.43 8.30
CA PRO A 48 -20.41 13.27 9.16
C PRO A 48 -19.07 13.34 9.88
N ALA A 49 -19.06 13.01 11.16
CA ALA A 49 -17.81 12.90 11.90
C ALA A 49 -16.84 12.00 11.12
N LYS A 50 -15.56 12.38 11.04
CA LYS A 50 -14.53 11.53 10.44
C LYS A 50 -14.66 10.14 11.04
N GLY A 51 -14.89 9.13 10.21
CA GLY A 51 -14.96 7.75 10.68
C GLY A 51 -13.76 7.48 11.59
N LYS A 52 -13.99 6.75 12.69
CA LYS A 52 -12.88 6.33 13.56
C LYS A 52 -11.84 5.66 12.65
N LYS A 53 -10.58 6.09 12.73
CA LYS A 53 -9.48 5.38 12.06
C LYS A 53 -9.61 3.90 12.43
N PRO A 54 -9.44 2.97 11.48
CA PRO A 54 -9.43 1.56 11.79
C PRO A 54 -8.50 1.32 12.99
N LYS A 55 -8.96 0.58 13.97
CA LYS A 55 -8.11 0.24 15.12
C LYS A 55 -6.96 -0.61 14.58
N GLU A 56 -5.75 -0.17 14.86
CA GLU A 56 -4.56 -0.91 14.45
C GLU A 56 -4.59 -2.32 15.03
N SER A 57 -4.34 -3.33 14.19
CA SER A 57 -4.25 -4.71 14.67
C SER A 57 -2.99 -4.89 15.52
N PRO A 58 -3.01 -5.76 16.53
CA PRO A 58 -1.81 -6.04 17.32
C PRO A 58 -0.61 -6.47 16.47
N LEU A 59 -0.85 -7.20 15.38
CA LEU A 59 0.19 -7.61 14.45
C LEU A 59 0.82 -6.41 13.74
N LEU A 60 0.02 -5.51 13.20
CA LEU A 60 0.54 -4.33 12.50
C LEU A 60 1.30 -3.40 13.45
N SER A 61 0.76 -3.19 14.65
CA SER A 61 1.44 -2.42 15.69
C SER A 61 2.79 -3.03 16.06
N ARG A 62 2.86 -4.36 16.14
CA ARG A 62 4.10 -5.08 16.41
C ARG A 62 5.11 -4.96 15.27
N LEU A 63 4.67 -5.13 14.01
CA LEU A 63 5.52 -4.97 12.83
C LEU A 63 6.14 -3.57 12.77
N ARG A 64 5.35 -2.53 12.99
CA ARG A 64 5.82 -1.14 13.03
C ARG A 64 6.81 -0.90 14.17
N GLN A 65 6.48 -1.35 15.37
CA GLN A 65 7.37 -1.22 16.53
C GLN A 65 8.73 -1.88 16.27
N GLU A 66 8.75 -3.09 15.72
CA GLU A 66 9.98 -3.81 15.42
C GLU A 66 10.79 -3.18 14.29
N LYS A 67 10.09 -2.66 13.23
CA LYS A 67 10.70 -1.87 12.16
C LYS A 67 11.40 -0.63 12.71
N ASP A 68 10.67 0.20 13.47
CA ASP A 68 11.16 1.48 13.98
C ASP A 68 12.33 1.31 14.97
N ASN A 69 12.32 0.23 15.74
CA ASN A 69 13.38 -0.08 16.73
C ASN A 69 14.46 -1.02 16.19
N HIS A 70 14.43 -1.38 14.91
CA HIS A 70 15.41 -2.30 14.29
C HIS A 70 15.60 -3.60 15.05
N ILE A 71 14.51 -4.21 15.56
CA ILE A 71 14.56 -5.41 16.38
C ILE A 71 14.95 -6.62 15.53
N LYS A 72 16.09 -7.25 15.85
CA LYS A 72 16.54 -8.48 15.19
C LYS A 72 15.79 -9.72 15.72
N GLY A 73 15.52 -10.67 14.82
CA GLY A 73 14.88 -11.94 15.17
C GLY A 73 13.38 -11.86 15.47
N GLY A 74 12.79 -10.67 15.42
CA GLY A 74 11.37 -10.46 15.60
C GLY A 74 10.54 -10.86 14.37
N ILE A 75 9.22 -10.64 14.44
CA ILE A 75 8.32 -10.99 13.34
C ILE A 75 8.56 -10.12 12.10
N TYR A 76 8.84 -8.82 12.26
CA TYR A 76 9.21 -7.95 11.16
C TYR A 76 10.46 -8.45 10.44
N HIS A 77 11.52 -8.73 11.19
CA HIS A 77 12.79 -9.22 10.67
C HIS A 77 12.62 -10.52 9.87
N ARG A 78 11.87 -11.49 10.42
CA ARG A 78 11.55 -12.74 9.71
C ARG A 78 10.71 -12.51 8.47
N THR A 79 9.69 -11.66 8.55
CA THR A 79 8.83 -11.33 7.40
C THR A 79 9.65 -10.73 6.27
N GLN A 80 10.58 -9.83 6.57
CA GLN A 80 11.45 -9.24 5.56
C GLN A 80 12.28 -10.32 4.84
N ILE A 81 12.90 -11.21 5.59
CA ILE A 81 13.80 -12.24 5.00
C ILE A 81 12.99 -13.33 4.30
N ASP A 82 12.05 -13.96 5.01
CA ASP A 82 11.35 -15.16 4.51
C ASP A 82 10.44 -14.84 3.33
N LEU A 83 9.67 -13.73 3.40
CA LEU A 83 8.79 -13.34 2.32
C LEU A 83 9.58 -12.91 1.08
N THR A 84 10.66 -12.16 1.27
CA THR A 84 11.52 -11.72 0.16
C THR A 84 12.19 -12.91 -0.52
N TYR A 85 12.79 -13.82 0.26
CA TYR A 85 13.39 -15.02 -0.29
C TYR A 85 12.39 -15.86 -1.09
N ASN A 86 11.25 -16.19 -0.49
CA ASN A 86 10.25 -17.03 -1.15
C ASN A 86 9.68 -16.38 -2.41
N SER A 87 9.37 -15.09 -2.38
CA SER A 87 8.83 -14.37 -3.54
C SER A 87 9.84 -14.32 -4.67
N ASN A 88 11.08 -13.94 -4.40
CA ASN A 88 12.12 -13.84 -5.43
C ASN A 88 12.53 -15.21 -5.97
N HIS A 89 12.52 -16.25 -5.14
CA HIS A 89 12.81 -17.62 -5.57
C HIS A 89 11.78 -18.15 -6.56
N ILE A 90 10.49 -17.84 -6.35
CA ILE A 90 9.40 -18.17 -7.30
C ILE A 90 9.62 -17.45 -8.64
N GLU A 91 10.15 -16.23 -8.63
CA GLU A 91 10.47 -15.45 -9.83
C GLU A 91 11.81 -15.85 -10.48
N GLY A 92 12.50 -16.84 -9.93
CA GLY A 92 13.71 -17.42 -10.51
C GLY A 92 15.03 -16.83 -10.01
N SER A 93 15.02 -16.07 -8.94
CA SER A 93 16.24 -15.64 -8.25
C SER A 93 17.02 -16.85 -7.71
N ARG A 94 18.33 -16.80 -7.82
CA ARG A 94 19.23 -17.83 -7.31
C ARG A 94 19.85 -17.51 -5.96
N LEU A 95 19.48 -16.38 -5.37
CA LEU A 95 19.93 -16.05 -4.03
C LEU A 95 19.43 -17.09 -3.03
N THR A 96 20.31 -17.52 -2.14
CA THR A 96 19.95 -18.39 -1.02
C THR A 96 19.22 -17.59 0.06
N HIS A 97 18.52 -18.30 0.95
CA HIS A 97 17.89 -17.69 2.11
C HIS A 97 18.92 -16.94 2.98
N GLU A 98 20.11 -17.53 3.15
CA GLU A 98 21.21 -16.94 3.91
C GLU A 98 21.74 -15.66 3.26
N GLN A 99 21.90 -15.65 1.92
CA GLN A 99 22.29 -14.44 1.19
C GLN A 99 21.23 -13.34 1.29
N THR A 100 19.95 -13.69 1.19
CA THR A 100 18.84 -12.75 1.42
C THR A 100 18.90 -12.14 2.82
N ARG A 101 19.21 -12.96 3.84
CA ARG A 101 19.41 -12.51 5.22
C ARG A 101 20.60 -11.56 5.34
N TYR A 102 21.74 -11.89 4.74
CA TYR A 102 22.92 -11.02 4.75
C TYR A 102 22.64 -9.67 4.10
N ILE A 103 21.94 -9.65 2.96
CA ILE A 103 21.57 -8.40 2.30
C ILE A 103 20.71 -7.54 3.24
N PHE A 104 19.72 -8.15 3.91
CA PHE A 104 18.85 -7.42 4.83
C PHE A 104 19.60 -6.89 6.07
N GLU A 105 20.41 -7.73 6.70
CA GLU A 105 21.05 -7.40 7.99
C GLU A 105 22.28 -6.50 7.86
N THR A 106 23.01 -6.62 6.76
CA THR A 106 24.36 -6.04 6.63
C THR A 106 24.58 -5.23 5.36
N ASN A 107 23.60 -5.24 4.45
CA ASN A 107 23.72 -4.67 3.10
C ASN A 107 24.90 -5.25 2.30
N THR A 108 25.22 -6.52 2.56
CA THR A 108 26.27 -7.30 1.85
C THR A 108 25.69 -8.63 1.40
N ILE A 109 26.37 -9.30 0.46
CA ILE A 109 25.93 -10.63 -0.03
C ILE A 109 26.76 -11.77 0.59
N GLY A 110 27.87 -11.46 1.21
CA GLY A 110 28.84 -12.47 1.64
C GLY A 110 29.72 -12.97 0.47
N ILE A 111 30.61 -13.91 0.79
CA ILE A 111 31.45 -14.57 -0.21
C ILE A 111 30.64 -15.71 -0.85
N THR A 112 30.63 -15.78 -2.18
CA THR A 112 29.97 -16.86 -2.93
C THR A 112 30.93 -17.39 -3.98
N ASP A 113 30.92 -18.71 -4.19
CA ASP A 113 31.69 -19.38 -5.24
C ASP A 113 30.98 -19.30 -6.61
N GLU A 114 29.72 -18.92 -6.62
CA GLU A 114 28.88 -18.79 -7.82
C GLU A 114 28.61 -17.32 -8.17
N ALA A 115 28.52 -17.04 -9.45
CA ALA A 115 28.13 -15.73 -9.93
C ALA A 115 26.65 -15.43 -9.58
N VAL A 116 26.44 -14.32 -8.90
CA VAL A 116 25.09 -13.80 -8.56
C VAL A 116 24.73 -12.69 -9.54
N LYS A 117 23.51 -12.73 -10.03
CA LYS A 117 23.00 -11.64 -10.89
C LYS A 117 22.81 -10.37 -10.07
N ILE A 118 23.24 -9.25 -10.62
CA ILE A 118 23.02 -7.94 -9.99
C ILE A 118 21.54 -7.66 -9.84
N ASP A 119 20.72 -8.02 -10.82
CA ASP A 119 19.27 -7.84 -10.75
C ASP A 119 18.64 -8.59 -9.57
N ASP A 120 19.11 -9.81 -9.25
CA ASP A 120 18.60 -10.56 -8.10
C ASP A 120 18.87 -9.80 -6.78
N ILE A 121 20.05 -9.15 -6.66
CA ILE A 121 20.40 -8.34 -5.49
C ILE A 121 19.53 -7.07 -5.41
N VAL A 122 19.38 -6.38 -6.55
CA VAL A 122 18.59 -5.14 -6.65
C VAL A 122 17.12 -5.43 -6.33
N GLU A 123 16.54 -6.47 -6.93
CA GLU A 123 15.14 -6.85 -6.67
C GLU A 123 14.95 -7.27 -5.22
N THR A 124 15.90 -8.00 -4.62
CA THR A 124 15.86 -8.36 -3.19
C THR A 124 15.83 -7.12 -2.29
N THR A 125 16.71 -6.17 -2.54
CA THR A 125 16.75 -4.91 -1.78
C THR A 125 15.46 -4.11 -1.97
N ASN A 126 14.95 -4.06 -3.20
CA ASN A 126 13.70 -3.37 -3.53
C ASN A 126 12.47 -4.05 -2.90
N HIS A 127 12.49 -5.39 -2.79
CA HIS A 127 11.40 -6.14 -2.17
C HIS A 127 11.25 -5.80 -0.68
N PHE A 128 12.36 -5.61 0.05
CA PHE A 128 12.30 -5.10 1.42
C PHE A 128 11.58 -3.75 1.51
N ARG A 129 11.87 -2.83 0.58
CA ARG A 129 11.19 -1.54 0.49
C ARG A 129 9.71 -1.67 0.17
N CYS A 130 9.33 -2.66 -0.65
CA CYS A 130 7.92 -2.95 -0.92
C CYS A 130 7.17 -3.41 0.33
N ILE A 131 7.78 -4.28 1.14
CA ILE A 131 7.21 -4.73 2.42
C ILE A 131 7.04 -3.53 3.37
N ASP A 132 8.05 -2.67 3.49
CA ASP A 132 7.96 -1.46 4.29
C ASP A 132 6.85 -0.54 3.82
N TYR A 133 6.75 -0.31 2.52
CA TYR A 133 5.68 0.48 1.93
C TYR A 133 4.29 -0.08 2.28
N ILE A 134 4.11 -1.41 2.21
CA ILE A 134 2.83 -2.06 2.57
C ILE A 134 2.52 -1.88 4.06
N ILE A 135 3.50 -2.02 4.95
CA ILE A 135 3.33 -1.82 6.40
C ILE A 135 2.91 -0.37 6.70
N ASP A 136 3.55 0.60 6.04
CA ASP A 136 3.27 2.02 6.25
C ASP A 136 1.88 2.41 5.73
N HIS A 137 1.43 1.81 4.62
CA HIS A 137 0.15 2.08 3.94
C HIS A 137 -0.95 1.04 4.26
N ALA A 138 -0.78 0.27 5.34
CA ALA A 138 -1.71 -0.84 5.67
C ALA A 138 -3.17 -0.41 5.93
N PHE A 139 -3.44 0.88 6.18
CA PHE A 139 -4.79 1.42 6.32
C PHE A 139 -5.35 2.02 5.03
N ASP A 140 -4.53 2.15 4.01
CA ASP A 140 -4.96 2.68 2.73
C ASP A 140 -5.71 1.59 1.94
N ARG A 141 -6.70 2.02 1.17
CA ARG A 141 -7.39 1.08 0.28
C ARG A 141 -6.45 0.72 -0.87
N PRO A 142 -6.33 -0.57 -1.23
CA PRO A 142 -5.62 -0.96 -2.43
C PRO A 142 -6.17 -0.22 -3.66
N THR A 143 -5.28 0.47 -4.36
CA THR A 143 -5.62 1.22 -5.57
C THR A 143 -4.67 0.83 -6.69
N GLU A 144 -5.08 1.10 -7.93
CA GLU A 144 -4.19 0.95 -9.09
C GLU A 144 -2.88 1.73 -8.94
N ALA A 145 -2.94 2.94 -8.39
CA ALA A 145 -1.75 3.74 -8.11
C ALA A 145 -0.80 3.05 -7.13
N MET A 146 -1.32 2.39 -6.10
CA MET A 146 -0.50 1.62 -5.14
C MET A 146 0.17 0.42 -5.83
N ILE A 147 -0.54 -0.29 -6.70
CA ILE A 147 0.03 -1.43 -7.44
C ILE A 147 1.16 -0.95 -8.37
N LYS A 148 0.94 0.15 -9.10
CA LYS A 148 1.95 0.77 -9.94
C LYS A 148 3.16 1.24 -9.14
N GLN A 149 2.94 1.80 -7.95
CA GLN A 149 4.02 2.23 -7.05
C GLN A 149 4.84 1.04 -6.55
N LEU A 150 4.22 -0.08 -6.17
CA LEU A 150 4.93 -1.30 -5.78
C LEU A 150 5.75 -1.86 -6.94
N HIS A 151 5.19 -1.89 -8.16
CA HIS A 151 5.93 -2.31 -9.36
C HIS A 151 7.11 -1.37 -9.65
N LEU A 152 6.92 -0.05 -9.48
CA LEU A 152 7.98 0.93 -9.62
C LEU A 152 9.11 0.68 -8.60
N LEU A 153 8.77 0.49 -7.34
CA LEU A 153 9.74 0.19 -6.28
C LEU A 153 10.51 -1.10 -6.59
N LEU A 154 9.80 -2.18 -6.92
CA LEU A 154 10.39 -3.51 -7.13
C LEU A 154 11.38 -3.53 -8.30
N LYS A 155 11.02 -2.94 -9.43
CA LYS A 155 11.79 -3.01 -10.67
C LYS A 155 12.76 -1.83 -10.88
N SER A 156 12.79 -0.85 -10.00
CA SER A 156 13.73 0.27 -10.10
C SER A 156 15.19 -0.20 -10.04
N GLY A 157 16.01 0.27 -10.98
CA GLY A 157 17.44 -0.02 -11.02
C GLY A 157 17.82 -1.41 -11.55
N THR A 158 16.84 -2.22 -11.98
CA THR A 158 17.09 -3.51 -12.65
C THR A 158 17.44 -3.28 -14.13
N SER A 159 18.04 -4.28 -14.76
CA SER A 159 18.30 -4.26 -16.20
C SER A 159 17.02 -4.11 -17.03
N ASP A 160 15.90 -4.65 -16.56
CA ASP A 160 14.58 -4.47 -17.18
C ASP A 160 14.14 -3.00 -17.19
N SER A 161 14.45 -2.24 -16.15
CA SER A 161 14.08 -0.82 -16.06
C SER A 161 14.76 0.06 -17.12
N GLN A 162 15.84 -0.43 -17.73
CA GLN A 162 16.59 0.27 -18.79
C GLN A 162 16.06 -0.03 -20.20
N LYS A 163 15.16 -1.01 -20.35
CA LYS A 163 14.60 -1.39 -21.64
C LYS A 163 13.53 -0.40 -22.09
N SER A 164 13.64 0.14 -23.30
CA SER A 164 12.71 1.15 -23.83
C SER A 164 11.25 0.69 -23.93
N TRP A 165 11.02 -0.62 -24.05
CA TRP A 165 9.68 -1.22 -24.13
C TRP A 165 9.11 -1.60 -22.76
N PHE A 166 9.90 -1.58 -21.70
CA PHE A 166 9.48 -1.92 -20.34
C PHE A 166 9.26 -0.64 -19.53
N LYS A 167 8.01 -0.34 -19.22
CA LYS A 167 7.67 0.82 -18.40
C LYS A 167 7.50 0.40 -16.95
N VAL A 168 8.50 0.73 -16.13
CA VAL A 168 8.42 0.51 -14.68
C VAL A 168 7.31 1.36 -14.11
N GLY A 169 6.45 0.74 -13.30
CA GLY A 169 5.30 1.43 -12.68
C GLY A 169 4.10 1.60 -13.61
N ASP A 170 4.06 0.93 -14.76
CA ASP A 170 2.90 0.96 -15.67
C ASP A 170 2.57 -0.45 -16.19
N TYR A 171 1.39 -0.61 -16.80
CA TYR A 171 1.00 -1.87 -17.42
C TYR A 171 1.75 -2.11 -18.74
N LYS A 172 1.92 -3.39 -19.08
CA LYS A 172 2.33 -3.76 -20.44
C LYS A 172 1.27 -3.29 -21.43
N LYS A 173 1.73 -2.64 -22.51
CA LYS A 173 0.87 -2.33 -23.64
C LYS A 173 0.77 -3.52 -24.56
#